data_839ec3c9076c6eeee336394c46b404f3
#
_entry.id   839ec3c9076c6eeee336394c46b404f3
#
_cell.length_a   1.000
_cell.length_b   1.000
_cell.length_c   1.000
_cell.angle_alpha   90.00
_cell.angle_beta   90.00
_cell.angle_gamma   90.00
#
_symmetry.space_group_name_H-M   'P 1'
#
loop_
_entity.id
_entity.type
_entity.pdbx_description
1 polymer ?
#
loop_
_entity_poly.entity_id
_entity_poly.type
_entity_poly.pdbx_seq_one_letter_code
_entity_poly.pdbx_strand_id
1 'polypeptide(L)'
;MWLRWLAFMSGQSFNYKAVISYDGSAFFGWQRQPGLPTVQGTMEDSIFEALDEETYVYASSRTDKGVHALGQVISFKLPKKLNLIGMKSLLDSQLPPTIRIRSLDYAPENFIARFESRKKIYSYIAHLGPSPSPFVHNGSWVIDNARMN
;
A
#
# COMPACT_ATOMS: atom_id res chain seq x y z
N MET A 1 11.99 -16.69 21.78
CA MET A 1 12.11 -15.28 21.34
C MET A 1 13.51 -14.92 20.83
N TRP A 2 14.58 -15.28 21.52
CA TRP A 2 15.98 -14.99 21.14
C TRP A 2 16.50 -15.73 19.89
N LEU A 3 16.05 -16.95 19.61
CA LEU A 3 16.44 -17.75 18.44
C LEU A 3 15.91 -17.20 17.10
N ARG A 4 14.79 -16.43 17.08
CA ARG A 4 14.26 -15.78 15.87
C ARG A 4 15.13 -14.59 15.44
N TRP A 5 15.73 -13.86 16.39
CA TRP A 5 16.65 -12.74 16.10
C TRP A 5 17.98 -13.19 15.48
N LEU A 6 18.50 -14.34 15.88
CA LEU A 6 19.72 -14.90 15.31
C LEU A 6 19.54 -15.41 13.87
N ALA A 7 18.35 -15.90 13.50
CA ALA A 7 18.02 -16.30 12.13
C ALA A 7 17.93 -15.09 11.17
N PHE A 8 17.58 -13.92 11.68
CA PHE A 8 17.54 -12.67 10.90
C PHE A 8 18.95 -12.14 10.56
N MET A 9 19.96 -12.48 11.33
CA MET A 9 21.34 -12.00 11.15
C MET A 9 22.22 -12.85 10.23
N SER A 10 21.79 -14.03 9.80
CA SER A 10 22.59 -14.96 8.97
C SER A 10 21.82 -15.57 7.79
N GLY A 11 20.57 -15.19 7.54
CA GLY A 11 19.71 -15.78 6.54
C GLY A 11 19.61 -14.95 5.26
N GLN A 12 19.63 -15.63 4.13
CA GLN A 12 19.30 -15.06 2.83
C GLN A 12 17.89 -14.45 2.87
N SER A 13 17.76 -13.15 2.59
CA SER A 13 16.45 -12.49 2.48
C SER A 13 16.08 -12.31 1.03
N PHE A 14 14.81 -12.46 0.72
CA PHE A 14 14.26 -12.26 -0.62
C PHE A 14 13.44 -10.98 -0.63
N ASN A 15 13.75 -10.11 -1.58
CA ASN A 15 13.09 -8.82 -1.73
C ASN A 15 11.93 -8.92 -2.72
N TYR A 16 10.83 -8.32 -2.36
CA TYR A 16 9.59 -8.30 -3.14
C TYR A 16 9.22 -6.87 -3.48
N LYS A 17 8.69 -6.70 -4.68
CA LYS A 17 8.08 -5.46 -5.17
C LYS A 17 6.62 -5.74 -5.48
N ALA A 18 5.72 -4.90 -5.00
CA ALA A 18 4.33 -4.97 -5.37
C ALA A 18 3.81 -3.61 -5.83
N VAL A 19 2.80 -3.64 -6.68
CA VAL A 19 1.96 -2.50 -6.99
C VAL A 19 0.62 -2.71 -6.30
N ILE A 20 0.21 -1.77 -5.48
CA ILE A 20 -1.06 -1.83 -4.75
C ILE A 20 -1.96 -0.67 -5.12
N SER A 21 -3.26 -0.90 -5.05
CA SER A 21 -4.27 0.17 -5.07
C SER A 21 -5.02 0.20 -3.75
N TYR A 22 -5.42 1.37 -3.30
CA TYR A 22 -6.21 1.50 -2.07
C TYR A 22 -7.16 2.69 -2.08
N ASP A 23 -8.29 2.51 -1.43
CA ASP A 23 -9.20 3.57 -1.04
C ASP A 23 -8.70 4.22 0.25
N GLY A 24 -8.11 5.40 0.13
CA GLY A 24 -7.52 6.13 1.25
C GLY A 24 -8.52 6.66 2.26
N SER A 25 -9.82 6.72 1.94
CA SER A 25 -10.86 7.23 2.85
C SER A 25 -10.97 6.40 4.13
N ALA A 26 -10.57 5.11 4.07
CA ALA A 26 -10.55 4.21 5.22
C ALA A 26 -9.31 4.39 6.13
N PHE A 27 -8.33 5.24 5.75
CA PHE A 27 -7.03 5.28 6.38
C PHE A 27 -6.59 6.69 6.80
N PHE A 28 -5.80 6.75 7.88
CA PHE A 28 -5.12 7.96 8.34
C PHE A 28 -3.77 8.17 7.62
N GLY A 29 -3.77 7.92 6.30
CA GLY A 29 -2.62 8.04 5.44
C GLY A 29 -1.81 6.75 5.31
N TRP A 30 -0.65 6.87 4.67
CA TRP A 30 0.26 5.74 4.44
C TRP A 30 0.93 5.28 5.71
N GLN A 31 1.64 6.18 6.40
CA GLN A 31 2.60 5.86 7.45
C GLN A 31 1.93 5.21 8.68
N ARG A 32 2.47 4.05 9.14
CA ARG A 32 2.03 3.41 10.38
C ARG A 32 2.08 4.38 11.56
N GLN A 33 0.98 4.44 12.30
CA GLN A 33 0.81 5.27 13.50
C GLN A 33 0.13 4.43 14.59
N PRO A 34 0.54 4.56 15.86
CA PRO A 34 -0.10 3.83 16.96
C PRO A 34 -1.60 4.11 17.05
N GLY A 35 -2.42 3.06 17.12
CA GLY A 35 -3.86 3.16 17.33
C GLY A 35 -4.68 3.70 16.17
N LEU A 36 -4.07 3.96 15.00
CA LEU A 36 -4.78 4.46 13.83
C LEU A 36 -4.67 3.49 12.65
N PRO A 37 -5.75 3.25 11.89
CA PRO A 37 -5.70 2.47 10.67
C PRO A 37 -4.90 3.22 9.60
N THR A 38 -3.84 2.61 9.09
CA THR A 38 -2.96 3.16 8.06
C THR A 38 -2.68 2.12 7.01
N VAL A 39 -2.38 2.53 5.77
CA VAL A 39 -2.14 1.57 4.68
C VAL A 39 -0.91 0.71 4.97
N GLN A 40 0.19 1.30 5.43
CA GLN A 40 1.41 0.58 5.81
C GLN A 40 1.15 -0.43 6.92
N GLY A 41 0.47 0.00 7.99
CA GLY A 41 0.14 -0.88 9.11
C GLY A 41 -0.71 -2.07 8.67
N THR A 42 -1.75 -1.83 7.87
CA THR A 42 -2.62 -2.90 7.34
C THR A 42 -1.85 -3.87 6.45
N MET A 43 -0.93 -3.38 5.60
CA MET A 43 -0.09 -4.25 4.77
C MET A 43 0.84 -5.12 5.62
N GLU A 44 1.52 -4.55 6.60
CA GLU A 44 2.44 -5.26 7.51
C GLU A 44 1.70 -6.30 8.35
N ASP A 45 0.54 -5.93 8.91
CA ASP A 45 -0.30 -6.85 9.69
C ASP A 45 -0.85 -8.00 8.81
N SER A 46 -1.28 -7.70 7.58
CA SER A 46 -1.74 -8.74 6.64
C SER A 46 -0.62 -9.70 6.20
N ILE A 47 0.61 -9.21 6.07
CA ILE A 47 1.76 -10.08 5.80
C ILE A 47 2.04 -10.97 7.01
N PHE A 48 1.98 -10.44 8.21
CA PHE A 48 2.15 -11.21 9.44
C PHE A 48 1.07 -12.30 9.59
N GLU A 49 -0.18 -11.96 9.43
CA GLU A 49 -1.32 -12.90 9.51
C GLU A 49 -1.23 -14.01 8.46
N ALA A 50 -0.79 -13.67 7.24
CA ALA A 50 -0.69 -14.62 6.14
C ALA A 50 0.51 -15.55 6.24
N LEU A 51 1.66 -15.07 6.74
CA LEU A 51 2.96 -15.73 6.58
C LEU A 51 3.70 -16.00 7.90
N ASP A 52 3.20 -15.50 9.02
CA ASP A 52 3.89 -15.47 10.33
C ASP A 52 5.29 -14.83 10.26
N GLU A 53 5.43 -13.77 9.41
CA GLU A 53 6.68 -13.05 9.18
C GLU A 53 6.49 -11.55 9.40
N GLU A 54 7.27 -10.99 10.33
CA GLU A 54 7.32 -9.54 10.52
C GLU A 54 8.21 -8.92 9.44
N THR A 55 7.71 -7.87 8.79
CA THR A 55 8.48 -7.12 7.80
C THR A 55 8.09 -5.65 7.81
N TYR A 56 8.99 -4.81 7.31
CA TYR A 56 8.72 -3.39 7.09
C TYR A 56 8.39 -3.14 5.62
N VAL A 57 7.28 -2.45 5.37
CA VAL A 57 6.83 -2.13 4.01
C VAL A 57 7.24 -0.71 3.63
N TYR A 58 8.12 -0.61 2.64
CA TYR A 58 8.55 0.66 2.07
C TYR A 58 7.65 1.05 0.90
N ALA A 59 7.17 2.30 0.86
CA ALA A 59 6.43 2.84 -0.27
C ALA A 59 7.28 3.83 -1.08
N SER A 60 7.00 3.92 -2.37
CA SER A 60 7.60 4.92 -3.26
C SER A 60 7.19 6.36 -2.89
N SER A 61 6.01 6.52 -2.29
CA SER A 61 5.50 7.80 -1.79
C SER A 61 4.62 7.59 -0.57
N ARG A 62 4.69 8.50 0.39
CA ARG A 62 3.69 8.59 1.46
C ARG A 62 2.50 9.37 0.93
N THR A 63 1.30 8.93 1.29
CA THR A 63 0.05 9.66 1.06
C THR A 63 -0.51 10.14 2.38
N ASP A 64 -1.14 11.30 2.37
CA ASP A 64 -1.82 11.85 3.54
C ASP A 64 -3.17 11.17 3.77
N LYS A 65 -3.81 11.48 4.91
CA LYS A 65 -5.13 10.96 5.26
C LYS A 65 -6.14 11.17 4.14
N GLY A 66 -6.85 10.11 3.78
CA GLY A 66 -7.91 10.15 2.78
C GLY A 66 -7.44 10.08 1.32
N VAL A 67 -6.14 10.19 1.05
CA VAL A 67 -5.61 10.14 -0.31
C VAL A 67 -5.60 8.70 -0.83
N HIS A 68 -6.21 8.48 -1.98
CA HIS A 68 -6.27 7.19 -2.68
C HIS A 68 -4.99 6.93 -3.47
N ALA A 69 -4.78 5.67 -3.86
CA ALA A 69 -3.76 5.31 -4.86
C ALA A 69 -4.28 4.26 -5.82
N LEU A 70 -4.04 4.46 -7.11
CA LEU A 70 -4.34 3.49 -8.16
C LEU A 70 -3.17 2.54 -8.42
N GLY A 71 -1.94 2.93 -8.04
CA GLY A 71 -0.73 2.16 -8.34
C GLY A 71 0.45 2.60 -7.46
N GLN A 72 0.36 2.43 -6.14
CA GLN A 72 1.48 2.66 -5.23
C GLN A 72 2.47 1.50 -5.33
N VAL A 73 3.72 1.81 -5.60
CA VAL A 73 4.80 0.81 -5.57
C VAL A 73 5.29 0.65 -4.14
N ILE A 74 5.37 -0.58 -3.69
CA ILE A 74 5.90 -0.95 -2.37
C ILE A 74 7.01 -2.00 -2.50
N SER A 75 7.86 -2.10 -1.51
CA SER A 75 8.83 -3.20 -1.36
C SER A 75 8.93 -3.67 0.09
N PHE A 76 9.21 -4.96 0.25
CA PHE A 76 9.42 -5.59 1.56
C PHE A 76 10.28 -6.84 1.40
N LYS A 77 10.87 -7.30 2.51
CA LYS A 77 11.76 -8.47 2.52
C LYS A 77 11.19 -9.60 3.37
N LEU A 78 11.35 -10.83 2.91
CA LEU A 78 11.00 -12.03 3.65
C LEU A 78 12.18 -13.00 3.72
N PRO A 79 12.29 -13.85 4.74
CA PRO A 79 13.38 -14.81 4.89
C PRO A 79 13.27 -15.99 3.91
N LYS A 80 12.13 -16.17 3.26
CA LYS A 80 11.86 -17.30 2.35
C LYS A 80 11.46 -16.80 0.97
N LYS A 81 11.91 -17.52 -0.06
CA LYS A 81 11.44 -17.33 -1.43
C LYS A 81 10.10 -18.05 -1.62
N LEU A 82 9.04 -17.31 -1.81
CA LEU A 82 7.68 -17.83 -1.94
C LEU A 82 7.19 -17.74 -3.38
N ASN A 83 6.32 -18.67 -3.79
CA ASN A 83 5.64 -18.59 -5.08
C ASN A 83 4.77 -17.33 -5.15
N LEU A 84 4.97 -16.50 -6.18
CA LEU A 84 4.32 -15.18 -6.30
C LEU A 84 2.81 -15.26 -6.44
N ILE A 85 2.29 -16.25 -7.17
CA ILE A 85 0.84 -16.41 -7.41
C ILE A 85 0.15 -16.80 -6.11
N GLY A 86 0.67 -17.81 -5.43
CA GLY A 86 0.12 -18.27 -4.15
C GLY A 86 0.22 -17.19 -3.07
N MET A 87 1.36 -16.51 -2.98
CA MET A 87 1.58 -15.42 -2.04
C MET A 87 0.61 -14.26 -2.28
N LYS A 88 0.44 -13.83 -3.55
CA LYS A 88 -0.50 -12.76 -3.87
C LYS A 88 -1.93 -13.12 -3.47
N SER A 89 -2.37 -14.35 -3.80
CA SER A 89 -3.71 -14.83 -3.43
C SER A 89 -3.91 -14.86 -1.91
N LEU A 90 -2.90 -15.34 -1.18
CA LEU A 90 -2.96 -15.41 0.27
C LEU A 90 -3.01 -14.02 0.91
N LEU A 91 -2.16 -13.09 0.47
CA LEU A 91 -2.17 -11.71 0.95
C LEU A 91 -3.49 -10.99 0.61
N ASP A 92 -4.01 -11.14 -0.62
CA ASP A 92 -5.29 -10.55 -1.01
C ASP A 92 -6.47 -11.09 -0.18
N SER A 93 -6.38 -12.32 0.36
CA SER A 93 -7.40 -12.87 1.26
C SER A 93 -7.38 -12.28 2.67
N GLN A 94 -6.24 -11.78 3.12
CA GLN A 94 -6.09 -11.14 4.43
C GLN A 94 -6.34 -9.62 4.36
N LEU A 95 -6.14 -9.01 3.19
CA LEU A 95 -6.33 -7.58 3.00
C LEU A 95 -7.82 -7.19 3.00
N PRO A 96 -8.17 -6.06 3.63
CA PRO A 96 -9.52 -5.53 3.56
C PRO A 96 -9.89 -5.16 2.10
N PRO A 97 -11.17 -5.06 1.76
CA PRO A 97 -11.62 -4.72 0.40
C PRO A 97 -11.10 -3.35 -0.09
N THR A 98 -10.64 -2.52 0.81
CA THR A 98 -10.07 -1.18 0.52
C THR A 98 -8.62 -1.20 0.04
N ILE A 99 -7.92 -2.35 0.08
CA ILE A 99 -6.57 -2.53 -0.47
C ILE A 99 -6.55 -3.74 -1.40
N ARG A 100 -5.87 -3.63 -2.55
CA ARG A 100 -5.65 -4.75 -3.48
C ARG A 100 -4.24 -4.73 -4.07
N ILE A 101 -3.65 -5.92 -4.16
CA ILE A 101 -2.37 -6.13 -4.84
C ILE A 101 -2.64 -6.26 -6.34
N ARG A 102 -2.13 -5.30 -7.12
CA ARG A 102 -2.25 -5.28 -8.59
C ARG A 102 -1.23 -6.20 -9.26
N SER A 103 0.02 -6.13 -8.80
CA SER A 103 1.10 -7.04 -9.19
C SER A 103 2.03 -7.31 -8.03
N LEU A 104 2.70 -8.46 -8.07
CA LEU A 104 3.71 -8.89 -7.12
C LEU A 104 4.85 -9.55 -7.89
N ASP A 105 6.08 -9.09 -7.67
CA ASP A 105 7.27 -9.55 -8.37
C ASP A 105 8.44 -9.70 -7.38
N TYR A 106 9.45 -10.50 -7.75
CA TYR A 106 10.74 -10.44 -7.08
C TYR A 106 11.45 -9.13 -7.41
N ALA A 107 12.17 -8.58 -6.48
CA ALA A 107 12.99 -7.39 -6.67
C ALA A 107 14.47 -7.68 -6.41
N PRO A 108 15.39 -6.90 -7.00
CA PRO A 108 16.81 -6.95 -6.62
C PRO A 108 16.99 -6.77 -5.12
N GLU A 109 18.01 -7.38 -4.54
CA GLU A 109 18.25 -7.37 -3.10
C GLU A 109 18.33 -5.96 -2.50
N ASN A 110 18.90 -5.02 -3.23
CA ASN A 110 19.07 -3.62 -2.85
C ASN A 110 17.91 -2.71 -3.26
N PHE A 111 16.86 -3.24 -3.92
CA PHE A 111 15.70 -2.43 -4.32
C PHE A 111 14.91 -1.97 -3.11
N ILE A 112 14.70 -0.66 -2.99
CA ILE A 112 13.83 -0.04 -1.99
C ILE A 112 12.90 0.92 -2.72
N ALA A 113 11.59 0.66 -2.70
CA ALA A 113 10.59 1.42 -3.45
C ALA A 113 10.67 2.94 -3.21
N ARG A 114 11.03 3.34 -1.99
CA ARG A 114 11.18 4.76 -1.60
C ARG A 114 12.24 5.50 -2.42
N PHE A 115 13.35 4.84 -2.77
CA PHE A 115 14.50 5.48 -3.41
C PHE A 115 14.53 5.27 -4.93
N GLU A 116 13.80 4.27 -5.45
CA GLU A 116 13.80 3.90 -6.86
C GLU A 116 12.68 4.58 -7.68
N SER A 117 11.87 5.42 -7.03
CA SER A 117 10.77 6.13 -7.70
C SER A 117 11.30 7.24 -8.60
N ARG A 118 11.11 7.10 -9.91
CA ARG A 118 11.52 8.09 -10.92
C ARG A 118 10.42 9.07 -11.30
N LYS A 119 9.14 8.69 -11.07
CA LYS A 119 7.97 9.49 -11.46
C LYS A 119 6.83 9.25 -10.49
N LYS A 120 6.11 10.33 -10.18
CA LYS A 120 4.84 10.30 -9.45
C LYS A 120 3.79 11.00 -10.30
N ILE A 121 2.61 10.39 -10.41
CA ILE A 121 1.48 10.96 -11.15
C ILE A 121 0.39 11.22 -10.13
N TYR A 122 -0.09 12.46 -10.08
CA TYR A 122 -1.22 12.86 -9.26
C TYR A 122 -2.39 13.18 -10.18
N SER A 123 -3.57 12.67 -9.84
CA SER A 123 -4.81 12.92 -10.56
C SER A 123 -5.83 13.48 -9.59
N TYR A 124 -6.47 14.57 -9.98
CA TYR A 124 -7.58 15.18 -9.26
C TYR A 124 -8.85 15.00 -10.09
N ILE A 125 -9.89 14.48 -9.46
CA ILE A 125 -11.21 14.33 -10.08
C ILE A 125 -12.06 15.48 -9.58
N ALA A 126 -12.49 16.37 -10.48
CA ALA A 126 -13.39 17.46 -10.18
C ALA A 126 -14.76 17.21 -10.80
N HIS A 127 -15.82 17.40 -10.03
CA HIS A 127 -17.20 17.45 -10.52
C HIS A 127 -17.65 18.90 -10.61
N LEU A 128 -18.06 19.33 -11.79
CA LEU A 128 -18.60 20.66 -12.02
C LEU A 128 -20.13 20.61 -11.89
N GLY A 129 -20.67 21.37 -10.95
CA GLY A 129 -22.11 21.44 -10.70
C GLY A 129 -22.50 21.14 -9.25
N PRO A 130 -23.76 21.45 -8.88
CA PRO A 130 -24.18 21.42 -7.48
C PRO A 130 -24.43 20.03 -6.90
N SER A 131 -24.64 19.02 -7.75
CA SER A 131 -25.10 17.69 -7.30
C SER A 131 -24.30 16.55 -7.97
N PRO A 132 -23.16 16.16 -7.43
CA PRO A 132 -22.42 15.01 -7.95
C PRO A 132 -23.21 13.70 -7.71
N SER A 133 -23.05 12.76 -8.63
CA SER A 133 -23.56 11.40 -8.42
C SER A 133 -23.01 10.82 -7.10
N PRO A 134 -23.80 10.07 -6.32
CA PRO A 134 -23.33 9.40 -5.10
C PRO A 134 -22.11 8.49 -5.32
N PHE A 135 -21.96 7.93 -6.52
CA PHE A 135 -20.82 7.05 -6.88
C PHE A 135 -19.50 7.78 -7.04
N VAL A 136 -19.50 9.10 -7.25
CA VAL A 136 -18.27 9.90 -7.42
C VAL A 136 -18.08 10.95 -6.33
N HIS A 137 -19.07 11.15 -5.47
CA HIS A 137 -19.05 12.19 -4.43
C HIS A 137 -17.83 12.09 -3.52
N ASN A 138 -17.51 10.91 -3.01
CA ASN A 138 -16.40 10.70 -2.07
C ASN A 138 -15.02 10.73 -2.74
N GLY A 139 -14.94 10.58 -4.06
CA GLY A 139 -13.68 10.56 -4.81
C GLY A 139 -13.46 11.79 -5.69
N SER A 140 -14.29 12.82 -5.59
CA SER A 140 -14.20 14.01 -6.42
C SER A 140 -14.29 15.30 -5.62
N TRP A 141 -13.61 16.32 -6.12
CA TRP A 141 -13.77 17.68 -5.64
C TRP A 141 -15.00 18.33 -6.32
N VAL A 142 -16.00 18.66 -5.54
CA VAL A 142 -17.23 19.32 -6.06
C VAL A 142 -16.99 20.82 -6.19
N ILE A 143 -17.06 21.33 -7.40
CA ILE A 143 -16.94 22.76 -7.72
C ILE A 143 -18.33 23.26 -8.11
N ASP A 144 -18.94 24.06 -7.25
CA ASP A 144 -20.22 24.74 -7.56
C ASP A 144 -19.95 25.91 -8.49
N ASN A 145 -20.70 25.96 -9.59
CA ASN A 145 -20.60 27.04 -10.61
C ASN A 145 -20.83 28.43 -10.02
N ALA A 146 -21.53 28.57 -8.89
CA ALA A 146 -21.73 29.83 -8.21
C ALA A 146 -20.44 30.46 -7.64
N ARG A 147 -19.34 29.69 -7.57
CA ARG A 147 -18.05 30.13 -7.06
C ARG A 147 -16.99 30.34 -8.15
N MET A 148 -17.36 30.22 -9.42
CA MET A 148 -16.46 30.37 -10.56
C MET A 148 -16.47 31.76 -11.22
N ASN A 149 -17.02 32.78 -10.55
CA ASN A 149 -16.96 34.19 -10.97
C ASN A 149 -15.84 34.93 -10.22
#